data_def18d860eedd7fc1b811d1b87072d5a
#
_entry.id   def18d860eedd7fc1b811d1b87072d5a
#
_cell.length_a   1.000
_cell.length_b   1.000
_cell.length_c   1.000
_cell.angle_alpha   90.00
_cell.angle_beta   90.00
_cell.angle_gamma   90.00
#
_symmetry.space_group_name_H-M   'P 1'
#
loop_
_entity.id
_entity.type
_entity.pdbx_description
1 polymer ?
#
loop_
_entity_poly.entity_id
_entity_poly.type
_entity_poly.pdbx_seq_one_letter_code
_entity_poly.pdbx_strand_id
1 'polypeptide(L)'
;MKKISLVYISLSGNTESFVTRLKTYLLEQYKNIEIEKIDIKELVKEGQGFYEMSNTFVTFLPTYLEGGNGVDNGDVEILTTPVGDFIAYGDNASKCFGVVGSGNRNFNNQYCLTAKQYSQRFGFPVLADFEMRGMLGDIKKVAGIIAELYELESL
;
A
#
# COMPACT_ATOMS: atom_id res chain seq x y z
N MET A 1 -8.90 19.50 9.43
CA MET A 1 -8.38 18.14 9.70
C MET A 1 -7.91 17.51 8.41
N LYS A 2 -6.71 16.96 8.40
CA LYS A 2 -6.18 16.32 7.20
C LYS A 2 -6.64 14.87 7.12
N LYS A 3 -7.14 14.46 5.97
CA LYS A 3 -7.59 13.09 5.75
C LYS A 3 -6.52 12.29 5.04
N ILE A 4 -6.15 11.17 5.62
CA ILE A 4 -5.16 10.24 5.08
C ILE A 4 -5.88 8.94 4.74
N SER A 5 -5.79 8.51 3.51
CA SER A 5 -6.39 7.25 3.08
C SER A 5 -5.30 6.22 2.82
N LEU A 6 -5.46 5.04 3.39
CA LEU A 6 -4.54 3.92 3.25
C LEU A 6 -5.27 2.84 2.46
N VAL A 7 -4.89 2.69 1.19
CA VAL A 7 -5.54 1.75 0.26
C VAL A 7 -4.67 0.50 0.17
N TYR A 8 -5.25 -0.65 0.42
CA TYR A 8 -4.44 -1.87 0.50
C TYR A 8 -5.25 -3.11 0.15
N ILE A 9 -4.55 -4.21 -0.01
CA ILE A 9 -5.16 -5.53 -0.06
C ILE A 9 -4.35 -6.43 0.86
N SER A 10 -5.04 -7.23 1.67
CA SER A 10 -4.39 -8.14 2.60
C SER A 10 -4.93 -9.55 2.36
N LEU A 11 -4.05 -10.44 1.95
CA LEU A 11 -4.44 -11.80 1.59
C LEU A 11 -4.07 -12.81 2.67
N SER A 12 -3.00 -12.55 3.40
CA SER A 12 -2.54 -13.41 4.49
C SER A 12 -2.62 -12.76 5.87
N GLY A 13 -3.11 -11.52 5.94
CA GLY A 13 -3.19 -10.78 7.19
C GLY A 13 -2.00 -9.89 7.50
N ASN A 14 -0.89 -10.05 6.78
CA ASN A 14 0.32 -9.27 7.05
C ASN A 14 0.12 -7.78 6.76
N THR A 15 -0.46 -7.46 5.61
CA THR A 15 -0.69 -6.06 5.24
C THR A 15 -1.72 -5.42 6.15
N GLU A 16 -2.80 -6.15 6.47
CA GLU A 16 -3.82 -5.64 7.40
C GLU A 16 -3.20 -5.33 8.77
N SER A 17 -2.34 -6.21 9.26
CA SER A 17 -1.64 -5.98 10.52
C SER A 17 -0.79 -4.71 10.46
N PHE A 18 -0.02 -4.54 9.39
CA PHE A 18 0.84 -3.36 9.23
C PHE A 18 0.02 -2.08 9.18
N VAL A 19 -1.00 -2.05 8.33
CA VAL A 19 -1.82 -0.85 8.14
C VAL A 19 -2.56 -0.46 9.42
N THR A 20 -3.06 -1.44 10.17
CA THR A 20 -3.75 -1.20 11.43
C THR A 20 -2.79 -0.60 12.46
N ARG A 21 -1.59 -1.17 12.59
CA ARG A 21 -0.59 -0.65 13.54
C ARG A 21 -0.10 0.73 13.11
N LEU A 22 0.05 0.96 11.82
CA LEU A 22 0.45 2.25 11.29
C LEU A 22 -0.60 3.33 11.61
N LYS A 23 -1.88 3.00 11.41
CA LYS A 23 -2.97 3.92 11.74
C LYS A 23 -2.92 4.32 13.21
N THR A 24 -2.79 3.33 14.10
CA THR A 24 -2.71 3.58 15.54
C THR A 24 -1.52 4.49 15.87
N TYR A 25 -0.36 4.18 15.32
CA TYR A 25 0.85 4.97 15.56
C TYR A 25 0.68 6.42 15.09
N LEU A 26 0.14 6.61 13.89
CA LEU A 26 -0.08 7.96 13.36
C LEU A 26 -1.03 8.77 14.24
N LEU A 27 -2.11 8.15 14.70
CA LEU A 27 -3.07 8.84 15.57
C LEU A 27 -2.47 9.19 16.92
N GLU A 28 -1.49 8.42 17.40
CA GLU A 28 -0.80 8.69 18.66
C GLU A 28 0.28 9.78 18.54
N GLN A 29 0.83 9.98 17.36
CA GLN A 29 1.96 10.88 17.15
C GLN A 29 1.60 12.22 16.55
N TYR A 30 0.50 12.34 15.85
CA TYR A 30 0.15 13.54 15.11
C TYR A 30 -1.27 13.98 15.41
N LYS A 31 -1.50 15.29 15.30
CA LYS A 31 -2.81 15.88 15.62
C LYS A 31 -3.53 16.33 14.35
N ASN A 32 -4.84 16.55 14.50
CA ASN A 32 -5.70 17.07 13.44
C ASN A 32 -5.67 16.20 12.18
N ILE A 33 -5.71 14.88 12.37
CA ILE A 33 -5.75 13.93 11.26
C ILE A 33 -6.92 12.97 11.42
N GLU A 34 -7.38 12.51 10.26
CA GLU A 34 -8.38 11.46 10.15
C GLU A 34 -7.79 10.41 9.22
N ILE A 35 -7.90 9.14 9.59
CA ILE A 35 -7.32 8.06 8.80
C ILE A 35 -8.40 7.07 8.40
N GLU A 36 -8.50 6.82 7.10
CA GLU A 36 -9.41 5.85 6.52
C GLU A 36 -8.62 4.68 5.96
N LYS A 37 -9.02 3.46 6.30
CA LYS A 37 -8.46 2.25 5.71
C LYS A 37 -9.42 1.74 4.66
N ILE A 38 -8.92 1.47 3.47
CA ILE A 38 -9.72 0.94 2.37
C ILE A 38 -9.12 -0.38 1.93
N ASP A 39 -9.77 -1.48 2.28
CA ASP A 39 -9.36 -2.82 1.87
C ASP A 39 -10.05 -3.17 0.56
N ILE A 40 -9.29 -3.22 -0.51
CA ILE A 40 -9.84 -3.48 -1.84
C ILE A 40 -10.46 -4.88 -1.91
N LYS A 41 -9.93 -5.83 -1.15
CA LYS A 41 -10.52 -7.18 -1.10
C LYS A 41 -11.98 -7.12 -0.62
N GLU A 42 -12.25 -6.30 0.37
CA GLU A 42 -13.61 -6.14 0.89
C GLU A 42 -14.52 -5.44 -0.12
N LEU A 43 -14.02 -4.45 -0.84
CA LEU A 43 -14.80 -3.80 -1.90
C LEU A 43 -15.27 -4.81 -2.95
N VAL A 44 -14.34 -5.64 -3.40
CA VAL A 44 -14.64 -6.66 -4.41
C VAL A 44 -15.62 -7.69 -3.88
N LYS A 45 -15.40 -8.14 -2.64
CA LYS A 45 -16.22 -9.15 -1.98
C LYS A 45 -17.67 -8.68 -1.79
N GLU A 46 -17.85 -7.39 -1.50
CA GLU A 46 -19.18 -6.81 -1.28
C GLU A 46 -19.87 -6.47 -2.60
N GLY A 47 -19.20 -6.67 -3.72
CA GLY A 47 -19.78 -6.38 -5.03
C GLY A 47 -19.86 -4.89 -5.33
N GLN A 48 -19.16 -4.06 -4.58
CA GLN A 48 -19.12 -2.64 -4.84
C GLN A 48 -18.24 -2.34 -6.05
N GLY A 49 -18.66 -1.38 -6.85
CA GLY A 49 -17.83 -0.91 -7.96
C GLY A 49 -16.70 -0.04 -7.44
N PHE A 50 -15.67 0.13 -8.26
CA PHE A 50 -14.61 1.06 -7.95
C PHE A 50 -15.13 2.48 -8.07
N TYR A 51 -14.46 3.42 -7.40
CA TYR A 51 -14.85 4.82 -7.39
C TYR A 51 -13.60 5.70 -7.40
N GLU A 52 -13.77 6.95 -7.80
CA GLU A 52 -12.69 7.90 -7.74
C GLU A 52 -12.50 8.42 -6.32
N MET A 53 -11.26 8.43 -5.88
CA MET A 53 -10.92 8.97 -4.56
C MET A 53 -11.13 10.48 -4.55
N SER A 54 -11.65 10.99 -3.44
CA SER A 54 -11.82 12.43 -3.26
C SER A 54 -10.59 13.10 -2.66
N ASN A 55 -9.64 12.30 -2.17
CA ASN A 55 -8.42 12.81 -1.55
C ASN A 55 -7.23 11.93 -1.92
N THR A 56 -6.04 12.40 -1.60
CA THR A 56 -4.82 11.64 -1.84
C THR A 56 -4.73 10.41 -0.95
N PHE A 57 -3.96 9.42 -1.38
CA PHE A 57 -3.82 8.18 -0.65
C PHE A 57 -2.44 7.56 -0.84
N VAL A 58 -2.13 6.60 0.02
CA VAL A 58 -0.94 5.76 -0.07
C VAL A 58 -1.40 4.32 -0.21
N THR A 59 -0.75 3.57 -1.06
CA THR A 59 -1.11 2.18 -1.36
C THR A 59 -0.11 1.22 -0.74
N PHE A 60 -0.63 0.10 -0.20
CA PHE A 60 0.19 -0.93 0.43
C PHE A 60 -0.05 -2.25 -0.32
N LEU A 61 1.02 -2.84 -0.82
CA LEU A 61 0.93 -4.02 -1.68
C LEU A 61 1.86 -5.14 -1.22
N PRO A 62 1.29 -6.31 -0.89
CA PRO A 62 2.11 -7.51 -0.77
C PRO A 62 2.52 -7.99 -2.15
N THR A 63 3.53 -8.85 -2.22
CA THR A 63 3.95 -9.45 -3.47
C THR A 63 3.45 -10.89 -3.52
N TYR A 64 2.58 -11.16 -4.49
CA TYR A 64 2.09 -12.50 -4.82
C TYR A 64 2.20 -12.66 -6.33
N LEU A 65 3.11 -13.50 -6.77
CA LEU A 65 3.42 -13.66 -8.18
C LEU A 65 3.23 -15.09 -8.62
N GLU A 66 2.83 -15.26 -9.86
CA GLU A 66 2.69 -16.55 -10.50
C GLU A 66 3.79 -16.74 -11.53
N GLY A 67 4.21 -17.96 -11.74
CA GLY A 67 5.07 -18.35 -12.85
C GLY A 67 6.49 -18.38 -12.54
N GLY A 68 6.88 -18.32 -11.45
CA GLY A 68 8.17 -18.47 -11.51
C GLY A 68 9.05 -18.55 -10.35
N ASN A 69 10.20 -18.48 -10.68
CA ASN A 69 11.30 -18.49 -9.80
C ASN A 69 11.93 -17.10 -9.70
N GLY A 70 11.30 -16.10 -10.27
CA GLY A 70 11.79 -14.74 -10.27
C GLY A 70 12.97 -14.49 -11.19
N VAL A 71 13.31 -15.46 -12.02
CA VAL A 71 14.48 -15.36 -12.89
C VAL A 71 14.07 -15.09 -14.31
N ASP A 72 13.01 -15.72 -14.74
CA ASP A 72 12.51 -15.58 -16.10
C ASP A 72 11.51 -14.48 -16.20
N ASN A 73 10.87 -14.44 -17.34
CA ASN A 73 9.76 -13.53 -17.60
C ASN A 73 8.43 -14.06 -17.11
N GLY A 74 8.45 -15.05 -16.22
CA GLY A 74 7.24 -15.68 -15.75
C GLY A 74 6.57 -15.01 -14.55
N ASP A 75 7.13 -13.93 -14.05
CA ASP A 75 6.59 -13.27 -12.87
C ASP A 75 5.38 -12.44 -13.22
N VAL A 76 4.21 -12.98 -12.93
CA VAL A 76 2.94 -12.33 -13.23
C VAL A 76 2.22 -12.05 -11.91
N GLU A 77 1.75 -10.83 -11.74
CA GLU A 77 0.97 -10.47 -10.57
C GLU A 77 -0.28 -11.31 -10.46
N ILE A 78 -0.53 -11.85 -9.26
CA ILE A 78 -1.76 -12.57 -8.95
C ILE A 78 -2.33 -12.01 -7.67
N LEU A 79 -3.63 -12.19 -7.48
CA LEU A 79 -4.36 -11.87 -6.25
C LEU A 79 -4.42 -10.39 -5.89
N THR A 80 -3.46 -9.57 -6.33
CA THR A 80 -3.45 -8.14 -6.06
C THR A 80 -4.00 -7.32 -7.22
N THR A 81 -4.34 -7.95 -8.32
CA THR A 81 -4.86 -7.28 -9.51
C THR A 81 -5.98 -6.27 -9.24
N PRO A 82 -6.93 -6.55 -8.32
CA PRO A 82 -7.98 -5.57 -8.05
C PRO A 82 -7.46 -4.21 -7.57
N VAL A 83 -6.32 -4.18 -6.88
CA VAL A 83 -5.73 -2.90 -6.45
C VAL A 83 -5.28 -2.11 -7.68
N GLY A 84 -4.63 -2.77 -8.64
CA GLY A 84 -4.23 -2.12 -9.87
C GLY A 84 -5.42 -1.58 -10.65
N ASP A 85 -6.51 -2.35 -10.70
CA ASP A 85 -7.73 -1.91 -11.37
C ASP A 85 -8.33 -0.69 -10.66
N PHE A 86 -8.31 -0.68 -9.33
CA PHE A 86 -8.78 0.47 -8.56
C PHE A 86 -7.94 1.72 -8.83
N ILE A 87 -6.62 1.58 -8.84
CA ILE A 87 -5.71 2.71 -9.09
C ILE A 87 -5.91 3.22 -10.52
N ALA A 88 -6.11 2.33 -11.48
CA ALA A 88 -6.33 2.71 -12.88
C ALA A 88 -7.70 3.31 -13.12
N TYR A 89 -8.63 3.18 -12.17
CA TYR A 89 -9.98 3.69 -12.33
C TYR A 89 -9.99 5.22 -12.26
N GLY A 90 -10.62 5.85 -13.25
CA GLY A 90 -10.73 7.30 -13.28
C GLY A 90 -9.38 7.99 -13.11
N ASP A 91 -9.31 8.94 -12.20
CA ASP A 91 -8.11 9.74 -11.95
C ASP A 91 -7.35 9.31 -10.69
N ASN A 92 -7.61 8.10 -10.20
CA ASN A 92 -7.03 7.65 -8.92
C ASN A 92 -5.50 7.65 -8.94
N ALA A 93 -4.87 7.28 -10.05
CA ALA A 93 -3.42 7.22 -10.12
C ALA A 93 -2.78 8.57 -9.80
N SER A 94 -3.41 9.67 -10.20
CA SER A 94 -2.88 11.01 -9.94
C SER A 94 -2.98 11.42 -8.47
N LYS A 95 -3.78 10.72 -7.70
CA LYS A 95 -3.99 11.01 -6.27
C LYS A 95 -3.17 10.12 -5.37
N CYS A 96 -2.46 9.14 -5.92
CA CYS A 96 -1.63 8.23 -5.15
C CYS A 96 -0.25 8.83 -4.93
N PHE A 97 0.12 9.05 -3.68
CA PHE A 97 1.46 9.54 -3.35
C PHE A 97 2.54 8.52 -3.62
N GLY A 98 2.21 7.25 -3.56
CA GLY A 98 3.18 6.20 -3.78
C GLY A 98 2.76 4.89 -3.15
N VAL A 99 3.64 3.92 -3.25
CA VAL A 99 3.37 2.55 -2.80
C VAL A 99 4.37 2.11 -1.75
N VAL A 100 3.86 1.41 -0.73
CA VAL A 100 4.68 0.72 0.25
C VAL A 100 4.54 -0.77 -0.05
N GLY A 101 5.66 -1.42 -0.34
CA GLY A 101 5.66 -2.82 -0.72
C GLY A 101 5.99 -3.72 0.45
N SER A 102 5.48 -4.95 0.41
CA SER A 102 5.89 -5.96 1.36
C SER A 102 6.15 -7.28 0.65
N GLY A 103 6.91 -8.14 1.28
CA GLY A 103 7.26 -9.42 0.70
C GLY A 103 8.06 -10.26 1.67
N ASN A 104 8.63 -11.34 1.14
CA ASN A 104 9.48 -12.23 1.90
C ASN A 104 10.86 -12.23 1.25
N ARG A 105 11.90 -11.84 2.00
CA ARG A 105 13.26 -11.74 1.47
C ARG A 105 13.85 -13.08 1.03
N ASN A 106 13.22 -14.18 1.44
CA ASN A 106 13.63 -15.49 0.94
C ASN A 106 13.35 -15.65 -0.55
N PHE A 107 12.53 -14.79 -1.13
CA PHE A 107 12.25 -14.77 -2.57
C PHE A 107 13.01 -13.63 -3.25
N ASN A 108 14.29 -13.62 -3.16
CA ASN A 108 15.20 -12.55 -3.56
C ASN A 108 14.74 -11.65 -4.71
N ASN A 109 14.58 -12.24 -5.91
CA ASN A 109 14.26 -11.47 -7.10
C ASN A 109 12.83 -10.95 -7.10
N GLN A 110 11.97 -11.54 -6.28
CA GLN A 110 10.56 -11.17 -6.20
C GLN A 110 10.23 -10.30 -4.99
N TYR A 111 11.22 -10.02 -4.15
CA TYR A 111 10.98 -9.21 -2.96
C TYR A 111 10.41 -7.84 -3.34
N CYS A 112 9.19 -7.58 -2.89
CA CYS A 112 8.47 -6.33 -3.16
C CYS A 112 8.35 -5.98 -4.65
N LEU A 113 8.40 -6.99 -5.51
CA LEU A 113 8.36 -6.77 -6.96
C LEU A 113 7.04 -6.13 -7.41
N THR A 114 5.93 -6.49 -6.80
CA THR A 114 4.63 -5.92 -7.15
C THR A 114 4.63 -4.41 -6.98
N ALA A 115 5.19 -3.91 -5.87
CA ALA A 115 5.29 -2.47 -5.65
C ALA A 115 6.12 -1.79 -6.74
N LYS A 116 7.22 -2.42 -7.13
CA LYS A 116 8.08 -1.89 -8.19
C LYS A 116 7.37 -1.87 -9.53
N GLN A 117 6.61 -2.90 -9.83
CA GLN A 117 5.81 -2.97 -11.07
C GLN A 117 4.76 -1.86 -11.10
N TYR A 118 4.09 -1.62 -9.98
CA TYR A 118 3.08 -0.57 -9.89
C TYR A 118 3.70 0.81 -10.03
N SER A 119 4.87 1.02 -9.43
CA SER A 119 5.60 2.27 -9.57
C SER A 119 5.92 2.56 -11.03
N GLN A 120 6.37 1.57 -11.77
CA GLN A 120 6.66 1.73 -13.19
C GLN A 120 5.39 1.97 -14.01
N ARG A 121 4.33 1.25 -13.70
CA ARG A 121 3.08 1.34 -14.44
C ARG A 121 2.39 2.69 -14.28
N PHE A 122 2.36 3.21 -13.05
CA PHE A 122 1.58 4.40 -12.73
C PHE A 122 2.39 5.67 -12.53
N GLY A 123 3.71 5.55 -12.41
CA GLY A 123 4.59 6.70 -12.30
C GLY A 123 4.82 7.26 -10.90
N PHE A 124 4.22 6.67 -9.87
CA PHE A 124 4.48 7.12 -8.50
C PHE A 124 5.65 6.35 -7.87
N PRO A 125 6.27 6.89 -6.82
CA PRO A 125 7.45 6.23 -6.24
C PRO A 125 7.11 5.05 -5.35
N VAL A 126 8.09 4.16 -5.17
CA VAL A 126 8.07 3.20 -4.07
C VAL A 126 8.57 3.95 -2.85
N LEU A 127 7.70 4.15 -1.88
CA LEU A 127 8.00 4.95 -0.70
C LEU A 127 8.84 4.18 0.32
N ALA A 128 8.56 2.92 0.48
CA ALA A 128 9.25 2.06 1.45
C ALA A 128 8.89 0.61 1.17
N ASP A 129 9.57 -0.30 1.86
CA ASP A 129 9.21 -1.70 1.86
C ASP A 129 9.43 -2.28 3.25
N PHE A 130 8.82 -3.43 3.50
CA PHE A 130 9.04 -4.16 4.74
C PHE A 130 8.84 -5.65 4.50
N GLU A 131 9.42 -6.45 5.38
CA GLU A 131 9.33 -7.91 5.27
C GLU A 131 8.17 -8.43 6.11
N MET A 132 7.41 -9.35 5.53
CA MET A 132 6.30 -10.04 6.20
C MET A 132 5.26 -9.04 6.73
N ARG A 133 5.05 -9.00 8.04
CA ARG A 133 4.10 -8.09 8.67
C ARG A 133 4.73 -6.78 9.13
N GLY A 134 6.05 -6.67 8.99
CA GLY A 134 6.78 -5.49 9.42
C GLY A 134 6.99 -5.40 10.93
N MET A 135 8.02 -4.68 11.31
CA MET A 135 8.37 -4.44 12.71
C MET A 135 8.08 -2.98 13.08
N LEU A 136 8.24 -2.65 14.36
CA LEU A 136 8.00 -1.28 14.83
C LEU A 136 8.87 -0.26 14.08
N GLY A 137 10.10 -0.60 13.78
CA GLY A 137 10.98 0.27 12.99
C GLY A 137 10.42 0.60 11.62
N ASP A 138 9.78 -0.38 10.98
CA ASP A 138 9.13 -0.17 9.68
C ASP A 138 7.93 0.74 9.83
N ILE A 139 7.14 0.57 10.89
CA ILE A 139 5.99 1.43 11.18
C ILE A 139 6.45 2.88 11.35
N LYS A 140 7.50 3.11 12.15
CA LYS A 140 8.03 4.45 12.38
C LYS A 140 8.55 5.09 11.10
N LYS A 141 9.23 4.31 10.26
CA LYS A 141 9.77 4.80 9.00
C LYS A 141 8.66 5.24 8.06
N VAL A 142 7.66 4.39 7.88
CA VAL A 142 6.54 4.70 6.98
C VAL A 142 5.73 5.87 7.53
N ALA A 143 5.50 5.90 8.84
CA ALA A 143 4.79 7.02 9.46
C ALA A 143 5.51 8.36 9.21
N GLY A 144 6.85 8.37 9.32
CA GLY A 144 7.62 9.56 9.03
C GLY A 144 7.49 10.03 7.58
N ILE A 145 7.48 9.08 6.64
CA ILE A 145 7.31 9.40 5.22
C ILE A 145 5.91 10.01 4.99
N ILE A 146 4.88 9.41 5.56
CA ILE A 146 3.52 9.92 5.45
C ILE A 146 3.40 11.30 6.08
N ALA A 147 4.03 11.49 7.23
CA ALA A 147 4.01 12.78 7.91
C ALA A 147 4.61 13.88 7.04
N GLU A 148 5.70 13.59 6.33
CA GLU A 148 6.29 14.55 5.40
C GLU A 148 5.37 14.82 4.21
N LEU A 149 4.83 13.77 3.61
CA LEU A 149 3.97 13.91 2.44
C LEU A 149 2.72 14.73 2.73
N TYR A 150 2.15 14.57 3.90
CA TYR A 150 0.91 15.24 4.31
C TYR A 150 1.16 16.49 5.15
N GLU A 151 2.43 16.78 5.46
CA GLU A 151 2.81 17.91 6.30
C GLU A 151 2.07 17.90 7.64
N LEU A 152 2.19 16.77 8.35
CA LEU A 152 1.49 16.56 9.62
C LEU A 152 2.17 17.28 10.77
N GLU A 153 1.36 17.68 11.75
CA GLU A 153 1.85 18.34 12.97
C GLU A 153 1.93 17.33 14.11
N SER A 154 3.05 17.30 14.80
CA SER A 154 3.24 16.44 15.97
C SER A 154 2.36 16.88 17.14
N LEU A 155 1.95 15.90 17.92
CA LEU A 155 1.21 16.17 19.17
C LEU A 155 2.06 16.94 20.16
#